data_611c36c4f85ddaf9cfc3771658e520aa
#
_entry.id   611c36c4f85ddaf9cfc3771658e520aa
#
_cell.length_a   1.000
_cell.length_b   1.000
_cell.length_c   1.000
_cell.angle_alpha   90.00
_cell.angle_beta   90.00
_cell.angle_gamma   90.00
#
_symmetry.space_group_name_H-M   'P 1'
#
loop_
_entity.id
_entity.type
_entity.pdbx_description
1 polymer ?
#
loop_
_entity_poly.entity_id
_entity_poly.type
_entity_poly.pdbx_seq_one_letter_code
_entity_poly.pdbx_strand_id
1 'polypeptide(L)'
;MSTTTRAGLPKRPRLPHPTRNTALLLILLALLATLPALGLILAASTPASAHGTPMKPGSRTFLCWQDALTDTGEIKAVNPACKAAQQVGGTTPFYNWFSVLRSDGAGRTRGFVPDGKLCSGGNPNFTGFDLARDDWPVTHLTAGATVDFSYNAWAAHPGWFYVYVTKDSYDPTRPLTWDEMEDQPFLIVDHPPLNGTPGTVEANYSWSGKLPSNKSGRHVIYMVWQRSDSTETFYSCSDVVFDGGNGEVTGVHDPGHPTEPPPGTCTASRKTTGTWPGGYQSEVTVTNGGDVPMLGWMVDWTLPAGQSVASLWNGNATYTGQGVMVHNADWNGSLSPGQSTTFGYVVQGSGGDDSTTLPCQVG
;
A
#
# COMPACT_ATOMS: atom_id res chain seq x y z
N MET A 1 -17.45 83.23 58.57
CA MET A 1 -15.99 83.10 58.69
C MET A 1 -15.67 81.65 58.90
N SER A 2 -15.25 80.92 57.87
CA SER A 2 -14.91 79.49 57.95
C SER A 2 -13.56 79.31 57.31
N THR A 3 -12.57 78.97 58.09
CA THR A 3 -11.19 78.77 57.72
C THR A 3 -10.95 77.35 57.33
N THR A 4 -10.64 77.08 56.04
CA THR A 4 -10.31 75.80 55.51
C THR A 4 -8.82 75.52 55.63
N THR A 5 -8.42 74.60 56.45
CA THR A 5 -7.06 74.08 56.63
C THR A 5 -6.67 73.10 55.54
N ARG A 6 -5.68 73.33 54.70
CA ARG A 6 -5.11 72.46 53.70
C ARG A 6 -4.15 71.46 54.39
N ALA A 7 -4.49 70.15 54.33
CA ALA A 7 -3.58 69.14 54.77
C ALA A 7 -2.52 68.84 53.69
N GLY A 8 -1.23 68.88 54.06
CA GLY A 8 -0.10 68.58 53.16
C GLY A 8 0.08 67.08 52.94
N LEU A 9 0.27 66.71 51.70
CA LEU A 9 0.57 65.35 51.26
C LEU A 9 1.96 64.89 51.73
N PRO A 10 2.16 63.65 52.18
CA PRO A 10 3.47 63.18 52.60
C PRO A 10 4.40 62.96 51.37
N LYS A 11 5.65 63.35 51.48
CA LYS A 11 6.73 63.16 50.50
C LYS A 11 7.08 61.69 50.43
N ARG A 12 6.93 61.05 49.21
CA ARG A 12 7.41 59.70 48.96
C ARG A 12 8.94 59.61 49.10
N PRO A 13 9.47 58.54 49.72
CA PRO A 13 10.90 58.35 49.82
C PRO A 13 11.48 58.06 48.41
N ARG A 14 12.58 58.70 48.05
CA ARG A 14 13.34 58.42 46.81
C ARG A 14 14.12 57.12 47.03
N LEU A 15 13.88 56.14 46.23
CA LEU A 15 14.72 54.94 46.15
C LEU A 15 16.08 55.29 45.60
N PRO A 16 17.17 54.75 46.15
CA PRO A 16 18.50 54.96 45.66
C PRO A 16 18.67 54.36 44.24
N HIS A 17 19.25 55.21 43.35
CA HIS A 17 19.60 54.72 42.01
C HIS A 17 20.70 53.64 42.13
N PRO A 18 20.61 52.50 41.44
CA PRO A 18 21.66 51.47 41.45
C PRO A 18 22.93 52.02 40.86
N THR A 19 24.05 51.84 41.54
CA THR A 19 25.36 52.22 41.01
C THR A 19 25.67 51.38 39.76
N ARG A 20 26.46 51.92 38.84
CA ARG A 20 26.83 51.28 37.56
C ARG A 20 27.33 49.87 37.70
N ASN A 21 27.94 49.51 38.83
CA ASN A 21 28.41 48.14 39.13
C ASN A 21 27.29 47.16 39.53
N THR A 22 26.22 47.63 40.22
CA THR A 22 25.06 46.78 40.55
C THR A 22 24.19 46.48 39.32
N ALA A 23 24.07 47.41 38.38
CA ALA A 23 23.36 47.17 37.12
C ALA A 23 24.09 46.13 36.23
N LEU A 24 25.42 46.17 36.18
CA LEU A 24 26.22 45.17 35.43
C LEU A 24 26.11 43.75 36.05
N LEU A 25 26.09 43.67 37.38
CA LEU A 25 25.96 42.39 38.09
C LEU A 25 24.57 41.73 37.86
N LEU A 26 23.51 42.53 37.82
CA LEU A 26 22.16 42.05 37.54
C LEU A 26 21.98 41.58 36.08
N ILE A 27 22.64 42.24 35.13
CA ILE A 27 22.62 41.84 33.69
C ILE A 27 23.42 40.54 33.51
N LEU A 28 24.56 40.39 34.18
CA LEU A 28 25.36 39.14 34.13
C LEU A 28 24.62 37.96 34.76
N LEU A 29 23.91 38.14 35.87
CA LEU A 29 23.09 37.11 36.50
C LEU A 29 21.88 36.72 35.65
N ALA A 30 21.25 37.66 34.95
CA ALA A 30 20.14 37.38 34.02
C ALA A 30 20.64 36.61 32.78
N LEU A 31 21.80 36.90 32.24
CA LEU A 31 22.41 36.18 31.12
C LEU A 31 22.86 34.78 31.49
N LEU A 32 23.35 34.55 32.71
CA LEU A 32 23.71 33.20 33.21
C LEU A 32 22.48 32.32 33.50
N ALA A 33 21.34 32.90 33.82
CA ALA A 33 20.09 32.15 34.07
C ALA A 33 19.37 31.72 32.76
N THR A 34 19.63 32.42 31.64
CA THR A 34 18.99 32.09 30.35
C THR A 34 19.74 31.02 29.55
N LEU A 35 21.03 30.80 29.78
CA LEU A 35 21.84 29.79 29.10
C LEU A 35 21.38 28.32 29.35
N PRO A 36 21.03 27.86 30.56
CA PRO A 36 20.53 26.54 30.76
C PRO A 36 19.12 26.32 30.20
N ALA A 37 18.26 27.35 30.13
CA ALA A 37 16.91 27.21 29.56
C ALA A 37 16.95 27.09 28.03
N LEU A 38 17.88 27.73 27.34
CA LEU A 38 18.08 27.56 25.89
C LEU A 38 18.68 26.20 25.54
N GLY A 39 19.55 25.66 26.38
CA GLY A 39 20.13 24.32 26.23
C GLY A 39 19.11 23.18 26.44
N LEU A 40 18.11 23.37 27.32
CA LEU A 40 17.06 22.36 27.54
C LEU A 40 16.02 22.31 26.40
N ILE A 41 15.79 23.39 25.67
CA ILE A 41 14.84 23.43 24.54
C ILE A 41 15.42 22.73 23.30
N LEU A 42 16.73 22.65 23.17
CA LEU A 42 17.40 21.99 22.06
C LEU A 42 17.53 20.46 22.23
N ALA A 43 17.21 19.91 23.40
CA ALA A 43 17.39 18.49 23.70
C ALA A 43 16.11 17.64 23.60
N ALA A 44 14.96 18.21 23.25
CA ALA A 44 13.69 17.50 23.17
C ALA A 44 13.16 17.38 21.74
N SER A 45 14.01 17.02 20.78
CA SER A 45 13.48 16.45 19.54
C SER A 45 13.04 15.02 19.87
N THR A 46 11.75 14.80 20.08
CA THR A 46 11.17 13.44 20.01
C THR A 46 11.58 12.84 18.67
N PRO A 47 12.23 11.68 18.64
CA PRO A 47 12.54 11.05 17.37
C PRO A 47 11.24 10.88 16.61
N ALA A 48 11.16 11.41 15.38
CA ALA A 48 10.03 11.21 14.52
C ALA A 48 9.88 9.71 14.28
N SER A 49 8.67 9.17 14.48
CA SER A 49 8.37 7.77 14.22
C SER A 49 8.43 7.52 12.72
N ALA A 50 9.19 6.52 12.29
CA ALA A 50 9.18 6.06 10.90
C ALA A 50 7.87 5.32 10.59
N HIS A 51 7.51 5.27 9.31
CA HIS A 51 6.36 4.49 8.83
C HIS A 51 6.59 4.03 7.40
N GLY A 52 6.29 2.78 7.13
CA GLY A 52 6.38 2.18 5.81
C GLY A 52 6.14 0.68 5.85
N THR A 53 5.90 0.10 4.67
CA THR A 53 5.71 -1.35 4.47
C THR A 53 5.99 -1.72 3.01
N PRO A 54 6.30 -2.98 2.68
CA PRO A 54 6.45 -3.43 1.29
C PRO A 54 5.18 -3.21 0.47
N MET A 55 5.35 -2.61 -0.73
CA MET A 55 4.32 -2.47 -1.75
C MET A 55 4.54 -3.41 -2.93
N LYS A 56 5.82 -3.78 -3.20
CA LYS A 56 6.19 -4.75 -4.24
C LYS A 56 7.34 -5.64 -3.72
N PRO A 57 7.11 -6.95 -3.54
CA PRO A 57 5.79 -7.58 -3.41
C PRO A 57 5.01 -7.02 -2.22
N GLY A 58 3.69 -6.88 -2.37
CA GLY A 58 2.85 -6.21 -1.37
C GLY A 58 2.74 -6.99 -0.07
N SER A 59 2.85 -6.29 1.06
CA SER A 59 2.67 -6.90 2.39
C SER A 59 1.20 -7.22 2.67
N ARG A 60 0.93 -8.16 3.60
CA ARG A 60 -0.43 -8.47 4.06
C ARG A 60 -1.18 -7.21 4.49
N THR A 61 -0.53 -6.32 5.24
CA THR A 61 -1.16 -5.08 5.70
C THR A 61 -1.49 -4.13 4.55
N PHE A 62 -0.60 -3.97 3.58
CA PHE A 62 -0.81 -3.11 2.43
C PHE A 62 -1.90 -3.65 1.49
N LEU A 63 -1.81 -4.93 1.12
CA LEU A 63 -2.79 -5.55 0.21
C LEU A 63 -4.18 -5.66 0.86
N CYS A 64 -4.24 -5.94 2.17
CA CYS A 64 -5.52 -5.94 2.88
C CYS A 64 -6.10 -4.53 3.09
N TRP A 65 -5.26 -3.50 3.20
CA TRP A 65 -5.74 -2.11 3.18
C TRP A 65 -6.34 -1.77 1.81
N GLN A 66 -5.68 -2.16 0.72
CA GLN A 66 -6.21 -1.98 -0.64
C GLN A 66 -7.53 -2.74 -0.84
N ASP A 67 -7.60 -4.01 -0.38
CA ASP A 67 -8.81 -4.84 -0.45
C ASP A 67 -9.99 -4.24 0.33
N ALA A 68 -9.70 -3.54 1.43
CA ALA A 68 -10.73 -3.13 2.39
C ALA A 68 -11.17 -1.67 2.26
N LEU A 69 -10.36 -0.81 1.64
CA LEU A 69 -10.63 0.63 1.56
C LEU A 69 -11.75 0.88 0.56
N THR A 70 -12.85 1.45 1.02
CA THR A 70 -13.97 1.87 0.19
C THR A 70 -13.76 3.28 -0.35
N ASP A 71 -14.51 3.68 -1.38
CA ASP A 71 -14.51 5.04 -1.95
C ASP A 71 -14.86 6.12 -0.92
N THR A 72 -15.57 5.74 0.15
CA THR A 72 -15.93 6.64 1.27
C THR A 72 -14.87 6.68 2.36
N GLY A 73 -13.75 5.94 2.20
CA GLY A 73 -12.67 5.86 3.17
C GLY A 73 -12.92 4.91 4.35
N GLU A 74 -14.01 4.13 4.32
CA GLU A 74 -14.27 3.11 5.32
C GLU A 74 -13.46 1.84 5.05
N ILE A 75 -13.19 1.05 6.08
CA ILE A 75 -12.54 -0.26 5.97
C ILE A 75 -13.60 -1.37 5.99
N LYS A 76 -13.75 -2.07 4.87
CA LYS A 76 -14.66 -3.20 4.68
C LYS A 76 -13.95 -4.30 3.88
N ALA A 77 -13.17 -5.14 4.55
CA ALA A 77 -12.41 -6.20 3.89
C ALA A 77 -13.33 -7.20 3.15
N VAL A 78 -12.94 -7.53 1.93
CA VAL A 78 -13.65 -8.47 1.02
C VAL A 78 -12.92 -9.80 0.96
N ASN A 79 -11.60 -9.79 0.77
CA ASN A 79 -10.78 -11.01 0.81
C ASN A 79 -10.99 -11.76 2.15
N PRO A 80 -11.19 -13.09 2.14
CA PRO A 80 -11.51 -13.85 3.35
C PRO A 80 -10.44 -13.76 4.44
N ALA A 81 -9.14 -13.74 4.08
CA ALA A 81 -8.06 -13.60 5.08
C ALA A 81 -8.03 -12.18 5.65
N CYS A 82 -8.16 -11.14 4.82
CA CYS A 82 -8.24 -9.75 5.26
C CYS A 82 -9.46 -9.50 6.16
N LYS A 83 -10.61 -10.10 5.82
CA LYS A 83 -11.82 -10.07 6.66
C LYS A 83 -11.59 -10.73 8.03
N ALA A 84 -10.93 -11.87 8.06
CA ALA A 84 -10.56 -12.55 9.31
C ALA A 84 -9.59 -11.68 10.13
N ALA A 85 -8.59 -11.04 9.49
CA ALA A 85 -7.70 -10.11 10.15
C ALA A 85 -8.44 -8.90 10.73
N GLN A 86 -9.43 -8.34 10.01
CA GLN A 86 -10.28 -7.27 10.48
C GLN A 86 -11.14 -7.70 11.68
N GLN A 87 -11.65 -8.92 11.69
CA GLN A 87 -12.42 -9.46 12.84
C GLN A 87 -11.57 -9.58 14.11
N VAL A 88 -10.27 -9.90 13.98
CA VAL A 88 -9.34 -10.03 15.10
C VAL A 88 -8.84 -8.67 15.60
N GLY A 89 -8.43 -7.77 14.70
CA GLY A 89 -7.73 -6.52 15.02
C GLY A 89 -8.58 -5.25 14.88
N GLY A 90 -9.82 -5.35 14.39
CA GLY A 90 -10.63 -4.19 14.03
C GLY A 90 -10.10 -3.47 12.80
N THR A 91 -10.50 -2.21 12.61
CA THR A 91 -10.14 -1.39 11.44
C THR A 91 -8.83 -0.61 11.63
N THR A 92 -8.41 -0.39 12.88
CA THR A 92 -7.21 0.41 13.20
C THR A 92 -5.94 -0.07 12.49
N PRO A 93 -5.60 -1.39 12.44
CA PRO A 93 -4.41 -1.87 11.74
C PRO A 93 -4.45 -1.62 10.22
N PHE A 94 -5.63 -1.55 9.64
CA PHE A 94 -5.80 -1.25 8.21
C PHE A 94 -5.51 0.23 7.92
N TYR A 95 -6.04 1.16 8.72
CA TYR A 95 -5.69 2.58 8.58
C TYR A 95 -4.22 2.87 8.89
N ASN A 96 -3.56 2.01 9.68
CA ASN A 96 -2.15 2.11 10.04
C ASN A 96 -1.30 1.02 9.35
N TRP A 97 -1.68 0.61 8.14
CA TRP A 97 -1.05 -0.47 7.37
C TRP A 97 0.48 -0.37 7.25
N PHE A 98 1.04 0.81 7.43
CA PHE A 98 2.47 1.14 7.36
C PHE A 98 3.19 1.09 8.73
N SER A 99 2.55 0.63 9.81
CA SER A 99 3.06 0.80 11.20
C SER A 99 3.34 -0.51 11.94
N VAL A 100 3.66 -1.59 11.22
CA VAL A 100 4.09 -2.85 11.87
C VAL A 100 5.52 -2.69 12.37
N LEU A 101 5.67 -2.06 13.54
CA LEU A 101 6.97 -1.72 14.11
C LEU A 101 7.13 -2.15 15.56
N ARG A 102 8.40 -2.27 15.98
CA ARG A 102 8.85 -2.35 17.35
C ARG A 102 9.87 -1.24 17.61
N SER A 103 9.57 -0.35 18.52
CA SER A 103 10.46 0.78 18.88
C SER A 103 11.78 0.31 19.50
N ASP A 104 11.78 -0.86 20.12
CA ASP A 104 12.92 -1.52 20.75
C ASP A 104 13.56 -2.61 19.88
N GLY A 105 13.20 -2.70 18.60
CA GLY A 105 13.60 -3.78 17.70
C GLY A 105 15.11 -3.89 17.49
N ALA A 106 15.80 -2.79 17.20
CA ALA A 106 17.24 -2.71 16.95
C ALA A 106 17.76 -3.77 15.95
N GLY A 107 16.96 -4.03 14.89
CA GLY A 107 17.26 -5.03 13.86
C GLY A 107 17.09 -6.49 14.30
N ARG A 108 16.65 -6.75 15.53
CA ARG A 108 16.51 -8.12 16.06
C ARG A 108 15.36 -8.87 15.40
N THR A 109 15.57 -10.14 15.14
CA THR A 109 14.65 -11.05 14.45
C THR A 109 14.37 -12.30 15.29
N ARG A 110 15.01 -13.44 14.96
CA ARG A 110 14.86 -14.71 15.68
C ARG A 110 15.18 -14.55 17.17
N GLY A 111 14.29 -15.05 18.03
CA GLY A 111 14.41 -14.94 19.49
C GLY A 111 13.91 -13.60 20.07
N PHE A 112 13.64 -12.60 19.23
CA PHE A 112 13.01 -11.34 19.62
C PHE A 112 11.54 -11.26 19.18
N VAL A 113 11.26 -11.52 17.91
CA VAL A 113 9.90 -11.70 17.41
C VAL A 113 9.50 -13.16 17.67
N PRO A 114 8.42 -13.43 18.43
CA PRO A 114 8.02 -14.80 18.75
C PRO A 114 7.53 -15.58 17.53
N ASP A 115 7.68 -16.90 17.54
CA ASP A 115 7.04 -17.79 16.57
C ASP A 115 5.53 -17.59 16.53
N GLY A 116 4.94 -17.66 15.35
CA GLY A 116 3.53 -17.37 15.11
C GLY A 116 3.17 -15.88 15.19
N LYS A 117 4.18 -14.99 15.31
CA LYS A 117 3.99 -13.53 15.41
C LYS A 117 4.87 -12.74 14.44
N LEU A 118 5.39 -13.42 13.42
CA LEU A 118 6.36 -12.82 12.51
C LEU A 118 5.72 -11.65 11.73
N CYS A 119 4.49 -11.83 11.21
CA CYS A 119 3.85 -10.85 10.34
C CYS A 119 3.34 -9.60 11.09
N SER A 120 3.10 -9.72 12.39
CA SER A 120 2.82 -8.59 13.28
C SER A 120 4.08 -7.98 13.91
N GLY A 121 5.27 -8.59 13.73
CA GLY A 121 6.48 -8.22 14.46
C GLY A 121 6.34 -8.39 15.99
N GLY A 122 5.35 -9.16 16.45
CA GLY A 122 4.95 -9.24 17.87
C GLY A 122 4.22 -7.99 18.37
N ASN A 123 3.77 -7.10 17.50
CA ASN A 123 2.94 -5.96 17.85
C ASN A 123 1.47 -6.40 18.01
N PRO A 124 0.87 -6.24 19.20
CA PRO A 124 -0.47 -6.76 19.49
C PRO A 124 -1.59 -6.16 18.60
N ASN A 125 -1.38 -4.95 18.07
CA ASN A 125 -2.36 -4.30 17.20
C ASN A 125 -2.50 -5.01 15.84
N PHE A 126 -1.50 -5.77 15.40
CA PHE A 126 -1.45 -6.40 14.08
C PHE A 126 -1.60 -7.92 14.10
N THR A 127 -2.02 -8.50 15.23
CA THR A 127 -2.12 -9.96 15.40
C THR A 127 -3.05 -10.65 14.41
N GLY A 128 -4.00 -9.95 13.83
CA GLY A 128 -4.84 -10.47 12.76
C GLY A 128 -4.05 -10.88 11.50
N PHE A 129 -2.90 -10.25 11.24
CA PHE A 129 -2.03 -10.58 10.10
C PHE A 129 -1.10 -11.77 10.35
N ASP A 130 -1.10 -12.33 11.57
CA ASP A 130 -0.39 -13.58 11.90
C ASP A 130 -1.23 -14.83 11.62
N LEU A 131 -2.50 -14.70 11.24
CA LEU A 131 -3.37 -15.84 11.01
C LEU A 131 -2.79 -16.80 9.98
N ALA A 132 -2.79 -18.09 10.32
CA ALA A 132 -2.37 -19.19 9.45
C ALA A 132 -3.46 -19.46 8.41
N ARG A 133 -3.25 -19.00 7.18
CA ARG A 133 -4.23 -19.04 6.09
C ARG A 133 -3.53 -19.11 4.73
N ASP A 134 -4.13 -19.80 3.79
CA ASP A 134 -3.66 -19.94 2.40
C ASP A 134 -4.42 -19.05 1.39
N ASP A 135 -5.33 -18.21 1.87
CA ASP A 135 -6.18 -17.33 1.08
C ASP A 135 -5.85 -15.82 1.25
N TRP A 136 -4.64 -15.48 1.77
CA TRP A 136 -4.12 -14.14 1.72
C TRP A 136 -3.98 -13.64 0.27
N PRO A 137 -4.15 -12.34 0.00
CA PRO A 137 -3.71 -11.76 -1.26
C PRO A 137 -2.26 -12.14 -1.55
N VAL A 138 -1.96 -12.46 -2.80
CA VAL A 138 -0.67 -13.03 -3.19
C VAL A 138 -0.09 -12.33 -4.41
N THR A 139 1.24 -12.15 -4.42
CA THR A 139 1.99 -11.67 -5.57
C THR A 139 2.59 -12.86 -6.33
N HIS A 140 2.36 -12.94 -7.64
CA HIS A 140 2.87 -13.98 -8.53
C HIS A 140 4.29 -13.62 -9.03
N LEU A 141 5.23 -14.54 -8.91
CA LEU A 141 6.65 -14.28 -9.18
C LEU A 141 7.30 -15.41 -9.98
N THR A 142 8.32 -15.06 -10.75
CA THR A 142 9.22 -16.02 -11.41
C THR A 142 10.48 -16.24 -10.57
N ALA A 143 10.73 -17.50 -10.18
CA ALA A 143 11.93 -17.86 -9.43
C ALA A 143 13.21 -17.49 -10.21
N GLY A 144 14.18 -16.88 -9.53
CA GLY A 144 15.44 -16.43 -10.12
C GLY A 144 15.35 -15.17 -10.97
N ALA A 145 14.17 -14.59 -11.18
CA ALA A 145 14.03 -13.32 -11.90
C ALA A 145 14.63 -12.16 -11.10
N THR A 146 15.01 -11.11 -11.80
CA THR A 146 15.32 -9.80 -11.20
C THR A 146 14.03 -8.99 -11.23
N VAL A 147 13.60 -8.54 -10.07
CA VAL A 147 12.35 -7.77 -9.90
C VAL A 147 12.64 -6.44 -9.21
N ASP A 148 11.76 -5.48 -9.41
CA ASP A 148 11.80 -4.22 -8.68
C ASP A 148 11.03 -4.36 -7.37
N PHE A 149 11.72 -4.08 -6.28
CA PHE A 149 11.14 -3.93 -4.95
C PHE A 149 10.71 -2.50 -4.71
N SER A 150 9.61 -2.34 -4.01
CA SER A 150 9.12 -1.03 -3.55
C SER A 150 8.65 -1.14 -2.11
N TYR A 151 9.14 -0.23 -1.27
CA TYR A 151 8.77 -0.14 0.15
C TYR A 151 8.23 1.27 0.42
N ASN A 152 7.01 1.41 0.89
CA ASN A 152 6.42 2.71 1.17
C ASN A 152 7.24 3.50 2.19
N ALA A 153 7.39 4.80 1.96
CA ALA A 153 8.10 5.74 2.81
C ALA A 153 7.13 6.79 3.38
N TRP A 154 6.06 6.35 4.04
CA TRP A 154 5.06 7.26 4.64
C TRP A 154 5.71 8.27 5.58
N ALA A 155 6.62 7.80 6.44
CA ALA A 155 7.55 8.65 7.15
C ALA A 155 8.96 8.11 6.92
N ALA A 156 9.73 8.81 6.08
CA ALA A 156 11.01 8.36 5.58
C ALA A 156 12.13 8.51 6.61
N HIS A 157 12.90 7.44 6.79
CA HIS A 157 14.12 7.42 7.61
C HIS A 157 15.18 6.53 6.96
N PRO A 158 16.48 6.79 7.17
CA PRO A 158 17.54 5.98 6.62
C PRO A 158 17.61 4.60 7.32
N GLY A 159 18.06 3.58 6.60
CA GLY A 159 18.21 2.24 7.19
C GLY A 159 18.54 1.14 6.20
N TRP A 160 18.58 -0.07 6.71
CA TRP A 160 18.84 -1.29 5.97
C TRP A 160 17.57 -2.13 5.82
N PHE A 161 17.41 -2.77 4.66
CA PHE A 161 16.34 -3.70 4.38
C PHE A 161 16.90 -5.11 4.23
N TYR A 162 16.45 -6.03 5.07
CA TYR A 162 16.82 -7.45 5.04
C TYR A 162 15.63 -8.23 4.51
N VAL A 163 15.81 -8.96 3.40
CA VAL A 163 14.75 -9.67 2.70
C VAL A 163 14.97 -11.16 2.81
N TYR A 164 14.09 -11.83 3.53
CA TYR A 164 14.10 -13.28 3.75
C TYR A 164 12.99 -13.95 2.93
N VAL A 165 13.08 -15.26 2.78
CA VAL A 165 12.02 -16.08 2.20
C VAL A 165 11.84 -17.33 3.04
N THR A 166 10.65 -17.92 3.02
CA THR A 166 10.38 -19.20 3.68
C THR A 166 11.10 -20.36 2.99
N LYS A 167 11.38 -21.42 3.76
CA LYS A 167 11.87 -22.71 3.26
C LYS A 167 10.76 -23.41 2.46
N ASP A 168 11.13 -24.43 1.68
CA ASP A 168 10.18 -25.22 0.89
C ASP A 168 9.23 -26.08 1.75
N SER A 169 9.53 -26.21 3.06
CA SER A 169 8.67 -26.87 4.04
C SER A 169 7.54 -25.98 4.57
N TYR A 170 7.46 -24.71 4.16
CA TYR A 170 6.45 -23.77 4.61
C TYR A 170 5.03 -24.26 4.29
N ASP A 171 4.17 -24.23 5.30
CA ASP A 171 2.76 -24.57 5.21
C ASP A 171 1.92 -23.36 5.67
N PRO A 172 1.21 -22.67 4.76
CA PRO A 172 0.44 -21.47 5.11
C PRO A 172 -0.72 -21.74 6.07
N THR A 173 -1.11 -23.00 6.26
CA THR A 173 -2.20 -23.39 7.17
C THR A 173 -1.74 -23.55 8.61
N ARG A 174 -0.44 -23.36 8.88
CA ARG A 174 0.14 -23.37 10.22
C ARG A 174 0.73 -22.00 10.57
N PRO A 175 0.81 -21.62 11.88
CA PRO A 175 1.45 -20.39 12.29
C PRO A 175 2.91 -20.32 11.79
N LEU A 176 3.27 -19.23 11.11
CA LEU A 176 4.62 -19.04 10.58
C LEU A 176 5.64 -18.96 11.71
N THR A 177 6.67 -19.79 11.65
CA THR A 177 7.75 -19.86 12.64
C THR A 177 9.10 -19.50 12.03
N TRP A 178 10.07 -19.17 12.87
CA TRP A 178 11.44 -18.92 12.41
C TRP A 178 12.10 -20.15 11.80
N ASP A 179 11.67 -21.35 12.17
CA ASP A 179 12.21 -22.59 11.61
C ASP A 179 11.75 -22.81 10.15
N GLU A 180 10.67 -22.16 9.73
CA GLU A 180 10.21 -22.15 8.34
C GLU A 180 10.85 -21.03 7.49
N MET A 181 11.59 -20.10 8.09
CA MET A 181 12.35 -19.07 7.37
C MET A 181 13.75 -19.59 7.02
N GLU A 182 14.26 -19.21 5.83
CA GLU A 182 15.68 -19.37 5.54
C GLU A 182 16.51 -18.60 6.59
N ASP A 183 17.67 -19.16 6.97
CA ASP A 183 18.47 -18.62 8.07
C ASP A 183 19.13 -17.27 7.71
N GLN A 184 19.36 -17.02 6.42
CA GLN A 184 19.98 -15.80 5.91
C GLN A 184 19.04 -15.06 4.97
N PRO A 185 19.06 -13.72 4.97
CA PRO A 185 18.38 -12.96 3.95
C PRO A 185 18.99 -13.24 2.58
N PHE A 186 18.16 -13.39 1.56
CA PHE A 186 18.63 -13.54 0.18
C PHE A 186 19.03 -12.21 -0.44
N LEU A 187 18.62 -11.09 0.18
CA LEU A 187 18.96 -9.75 -0.26
C LEU A 187 19.09 -8.82 0.94
N ILE A 188 20.14 -8.01 0.94
CA ILE A 188 20.35 -6.91 1.90
C ILE A 188 20.53 -5.65 1.10
N VAL A 189 19.77 -4.59 1.46
CA VAL A 189 19.83 -3.31 0.77
C VAL A 189 20.18 -2.22 1.79
N ASP A 190 21.24 -1.48 1.47
CA ASP A 190 21.77 -0.43 2.32
C ASP A 190 21.32 0.93 1.80
N HIS A 191 20.51 1.64 2.59
CA HIS A 191 20.04 3.01 2.35
C HIS A 191 19.57 3.26 0.90
N PRO A 192 18.55 2.54 0.41
CA PRO A 192 18.05 2.71 -0.96
C PRO A 192 17.50 4.13 -1.18
N PRO A 193 17.46 4.59 -2.44
CA PRO A 193 16.98 5.92 -2.76
C PRO A 193 15.50 6.09 -2.40
N LEU A 194 15.17 7.27 -1.86
CA LEU A 194 13.81 7.72 -1.61
C LEU A 194 13.25 8.39 -2.88
N ASN A 195 12.06 8.00 -3.28
CA ASN A 195 11.29 8.58 -4.37
C ASN A 195 9.96 9.13 -3.86
N GLY A 196 9.48 10.20 -4.48
CA GLY A 196 8.21 10.85 -4.10
C GLY A 196 8.29 11.68 -2.81
N THR A 197 7.13 12.10 -2.33
CA THR A 197 6.99 12.97 -1.14
C THR A 197 6.49 12.13 0.03
N PRO A 198 7.25 12.02 1.15
CA PRO A 198 6.77 11.34 2.35
C PRO A 198 5.40 11.84 2.81
N GLY A 199 4.58 10.95 3.37
CA GLY A 199 3.19 11.23 3.74
C GLY A 199 2.18 10.89 2.64
N THR A 200 2.63 10.30 1.54
CA THR A 200 1.76 9.80 0.46
C THR A 200 1.95 8.30 0.24
N VAL A 201 0.98 7.66 -0.40
CA VAL A 201 1.07 6.22 -0.76
C VAL A 201 2.19 5.98 -1.78
N GLU A 202 2.43 6.95 -2.68
CA GLU A 202 3.40 6.86 -3.77
C GLU A 202 4.85 7.00 -3.30
N ALA A 203 5.07 7.65 -2.13
CA ALA A 203 6.42 7.80 -1.58
C ALA A 203 7.02 6.43 -1.24
N ASN A 204 8.21 6.14 -1.78
CA ASN A 204 8.80 4.83 -1.59
C ASN A 204 10.33 4.84 -1.63
N TYR A 205 10.92 3.82 -1.02
CA TYR A 205 12.25 3.35 -1.32
C TYR A 205 12.15 2.28 -2.41
N SER A 206 13.02 2.32 -3.41
CA SER A 206 13.01 1.35 -4.50
C SER A 206 14.41 0.81 -4.82
N TRP A 207 14.45 -0.45 -5.22
CA TRP A 207 15.67 -1.14 -5.65
C TRP A 207 15.31 -2.35 -6.51
N SER A 208 16.23 -2.78 -7.36
CA SER A 208 16.10 -4.06 -8.06
C SER A 208 16.86 -5.15 -7.31
N GLY A 209 16.31 -6.36 -7.30
CA GLY A 209 16.91 -7.51 -6.62
C GLY A 209 16.58 -8.84 -7.29
N LYS A 210 17.51 -9.78 -7.19
CA LYS A 210 17.33 -11.13 -7.74
C LYS A 210 16.62 -12.03 -6.73
N LEU A 211 15.52 -12.64 -7.17
CA LEU A 211 14.78 -13.63 -6.38
C LEU A 211 15.55 -14.97 -6.30
N PRO A 212 15.33 -15.78 -5.26
CA PRO A 212 15.86 -17.15 -5.19
C PRO A 212 15.37 -17.98 -6.38
N SER A 213 16.30 -18.78 -6.97
CA SER A 213 16.01 -19.54 -8.20
C SER A 213 15.46 -20.94 -7.96
N ASN A 214 15.45 -21.38 -6.71
CA ASN A 214 15.06 -22.73 -6.29
C ASN A 214 13.72 -22.79 -5.56
N LYS A 215 12.86 -21.78 -5.73
CA LYS A 215 11.54 -21.71 -5.08
C LYS A 215 10.43 -22.05 -6.07
N SER A 216 9.37 -22.69 -5.58
CA SER A 216 8.15 -22.99 -6.33
C SER A 216 6.93 -23.04 -5.39
N GLY A 217 5.75 -22.66 -5.90
CA GLY A 217 4.54 -22.62 -5.10
C GLY A 217 4.52 -21.46 -4.10
N ARG A 218 3.70 -21.61 -3.04
CA ARG A 218 3.43 -20.51 -2.09
C ARG A 218 4.52 -20.36 -1.06
N HIS A 219 4.95 -19.13 -0.85
CA HIS A 219 5.97 -18.72 0.11
C HIS A 219 5.58 -17.39 0.78
N VAL A 220 6.32 -17.01 1.81
CA VAL A 220 6.32 -15.65 2.37
C VAL A 220 7.68 -15.03 2.14
N ILE A 221 7.70 -13.84 1.52
CA ILE A 221 8.85 -12.93 1.59
C ILE A 221 8.67 -12.09 2.86
N TYR A 222 9.65 -12.22 3.77
CA TYR A 222 9.67 -11.51 5.04
C TYR A 222 10.67 -10.38 4.99
N MET A 223 10.23 -9.15 5.19
CA MET A 223 11.10 -7.99 5.09
C MET A 223 11.26 -7.32 6.46
N VAL A 224 12.50 -7.01 6.81
CA VAL A 224 12.87 -6.29 8.03
C VAL A 224 13.53 -4.98 7.62
N TRP A 225 12.91 -3.85 7.96
CA TRP A 225 13.53 -2.54 7.83
C TRP A 225 14.07 -2.10 9.18
N GLN A 226 15.39 -2.05 9.29
CA GLN A 226 16.12 -1.56 10.46
C GLN A 226 16.53 -0.12 10.20
N ARG A 227 16.07 0.81 11.01
CA ARG A 227 16.53 2.20 10.96
C ARG A 227 17.99 2.31 11.39
N SER A 228 18.74 3.23 10.75
CA SER A 228 20.12 3.55 11.16
C SER A 228 20.19 4.70 12.16
N ASP A 229 19.12 5.47 12.31
CA ASP A 229 19.01 6.66 13.17
C ASP A 229 18.22 6.43 14.46
N SER A 230 17.70 5.22 14.67
CA SER A 230 17.01 4.82 15.92
C SER A 230 16.97 3.30 16.07
N THR A 231 16.40 2.81 17.17
CA THR A 231 16.18 1.38 17.43
C THR A 231 14.90 0.84 16.79
N GLU A 232 14.09 1.68 16.15
CA GLU A 232 12.88 1.21 15.47
C GLU A 232 13.20 0.21 14.39
N THR A 233 12.41 -0.85 14.34
CA THR A 233 12.52 -1.89 13.32
C THR A 233 11.13 -2.30 12.87
N PHE A 234 10.94 -2.40 11.55
CA PHE A 234 9.68 -2.76 10.91
C PHE A 234 9.75 -4.19 10.40
N TYR A 235 8.63 -4.89 10.49
CA TYR A 235 8.50 -6.29 10.11
C TYR A 235 7.29 -6.46 9.19
N SER A 236 7.44 -7.23 8.11
CA SER A 236 6.36 -7.38 7.14
C SER A 236 6.40 -8.74 6.46
N CYS A 237 5.24 -9.36 6.29
CA CYS A 237 5.04 -10.54 5.48
C CYS A 237 4.38 -10.14 4.16
N SER A 238 4.94 -10.59 3.05
CA SER A 238 4.35 -10.55 1.71
C SER A 238 4.13 -11.99 1.24
N ASP A 239 2.88 -12.41 1.08
CA ASP A 239 2.58 -13.71 0.50
C ASP A 239 2.88 -13.68 -0.99
N VAL A 240 3.61 -14.69 -1.46
CA VAL A 240 4.01 -14.81 -2.85
C VAL A 240 3.78 -16.24 -3.35
N VAL A 241 3.62 -16.40 -4.65
CA VAL A 241 3.63 -17.71 -5.30
C VAL A 241 4.65 -17.70 -6.44
N PHE A 242 5.59 -18.65 -6.41
CA PHE A 242 6.58 -18.84 -7.48
C PHE A 242 5.99 -19.79 -8.53
N ASP A 243 5.26 -19.23 -9.50
CA ASP A 243 4.53 -19.91 -10.56
C ASP A 243 4.81 -19.40 -11.97
N GLY A 244 5.80 -18.49 -12.10
CA GLY A 244 6.19 -17.88 -13.36
C GLY A 244 5.56 -16.52 -13.64
N GLY A 245 4.86 -15.93 -12.67
CA GLY A 245 4.25 -14.60 -12.77
C GLY A 245 5.29 -13.46 -12.79
N ASN A 246 4.82 -12.26 -13.12
CA ASN A 246 5.65 -11.05 -13.33
C ASN A 246 5.35 -9.93 -12.32
N GLY A 247 4.82 -10.27 -11.13
CA GLY A 247 4.51 -9.31 -10.07
C GLY A 247 3.03 -8.93 -9.98
N GLU A 248 2.16 -9.57 -10.74
CA GLU A 248 0.71 -9.44 -10.64
C GLU A 248 0.24 -9.87 -9.24
N VAL A 249 -0.79 -9.18 -8.73
CA VAL A 249 -1.37 -9.45 -7.42
C VAL A 249 -2.76 -10.01 -7.61
N THR A 250 -3.08 -11.11 -6.91
CA THR A 250 -4.44 -11.67 -6.85
C THR A 250 -4.97 -11.68 -5.43
N GLY A 251 -6.29 -11.73 -5.29
CA GLY A 251 -6.96 -11.77 -3.99
C GLY A 251 -7.18 -10.41 -3.33
N VAL A 252 -6.88 -9.30 -3.99
CA VAL A 252 -7.25 -7.94 -3.57
C VAL A 252 -8.54 -7.55 -4.28
N HIS A 253 -9.53 -7.10 -3.53
CA HIS A 253 -10.70 -6.44 -4.10
C HIS A 253 -10.38 -4.94 -4.22
N ASP A 254 -10.19 -4.47 -5.44
CA ASP A 254 -9.99 -3.04 -5.70
C ASP A 254 -11.28 -2.44 -6.26
N PRO A 255 -11.99 -1.58 -5.51
CA PRO A 255 -13.19 -0.91 -6.01
C PRO A 255 -12.89 0.06 -7.18
N GLY A 256 -11.62 0.46 -7.37
CA GLY A 256 -11.17 1.35 -8.45
C GLY A 256 -10.33 0.69 -9.53
N HIS A 257 -9.82 -0.53 -9.28
CA HIS A 257 -9.13 -1.36 -10.27
C HIS A 257 -9.66 -2.79 -10.13
N PRO A 258 -10.34 -3.32 -11.13
CA PRO A 258 -10.74 -4.72 -11.11
C PRO A 258 -9.49 -5.59 -10.87
N THR A 259 -9.50 -6.38 -9.81
CA THR A 259 -8.47 -7.42 -9.65
C THR A 259 -8.50 -8.28 -10.90
N GLU A 260 -7.36 -8.44 -11.56
CA GLU A 260 -7.26 -9.38 -12.67
C GLU A 260 -7.64 -10.78 -12.15
N PRO A 261 -8.68 -11.40 -12.67
CA PRO A 261 -9.10 -12.73 -12.23
C PRO A 261 -8.08 -13.78 -12.66
N PRO A 262 -8.09 -14.96 -12.05
CA PRO A 262 -7.26 -16.05 -12.53
C PRO A 262 -7.53 -16.27 -14.02
N PRO A 263 -6.47 -16.48 -14.84
CA PRO A 263 -6.63 -16.70 -16.27
C PRO A 263 -7.63 -17.83 -16.54
N GLY A 264 -8.69 -17.54 -17.28
CA GLY A 264 -9.64 -18.54 -17.75
C GLY A 264 -11.07 -18.41 -17.24
N THR A 265 -11.42 -17.43 -16.38
CA THR A 265 -12.80 -17.28 -15.88
C THR A 265 -13.68 -16.34 -16.71
N CYS A 266 -13.11 -15.46 -17.52
CA CYS A 266 -13.83 -14.61 -18.46
C CYS A 266 -13.36 -14.82 -19.88
N THR A 267 -14.28 -14.91 -20.82
CA THR A 267 -13.98 -14.90 -22.26
C THR A 267 -14.80 -13.85 -22.96
N ALA A 268 -14.18 -13.11 -23.89
CA ALA A 268 -14.86 -12.16 -24.75
C ALA A 268 -14.65 -12.52 -26.22
N SER A 269 -15.72 -12.72 -26.95
CA SER A 269 -15.69 -12.97 -28.38
C SER A 269 -16.37 -11.86 -29.13
N ARG A 270 -15.68 -11.33 -30.16
CA ARG A 270 -16.16 -10.24 -31.01
C ARG A 270 -16.64 -10.76 -32.35
N LYS A 271 -17.75 -10.19 -32.84
CA LYS A 271 -18.31 -10.42 -34.15
C LYS A 271 -18.67 -9.10 -34.82
N THR A 272 -18.15 -8.83 -36.00
CA THR A 272 -18.62 -7.72 -36.84
C THR A 272 -20.03 -8.02 -37.36
N THR A 273 -20.98 -7.15 -37.05
CA THR A 273 -22.40 -7.31 -37.37
C THR A 273 -22.85 -6.47 -38.58
N GLY A 274 -22.03 -5.48 -38.99
CA GLY A 274 -22.29 -4.66 -40.14
C GLY A 274 -21.06 -3.88 -40.58
N THR A 275 -20.91 -3.64 -41.91
CA THR A 275 -19.83 -2.85 -42.50
C THR A 275 -20.38 -1.91 -43.56
N TRP A 276 -19.79 -0.71 -43.64
CA TRP A 276 -20.12 0.27 -44.67
C TRP A 276 -18.86 1.09 -45.03
N PRO A 277 -18.87 1.86 -46.11
CA PRO A 277 -17.76 2.75 -46.42
C PRO A 277 -17.50 3.73 -45.26
N GLY A 278 -16.32 3.63 -44.65
CA GLY A 278 -15.87 4.48 -43.52
C GLY A 278 -16.25 4.03 -42.12
N GLY A 279 -16.76 2.80 -41.96
CA GLY A 279 -17.03 2.29 -40.60
C GLY A 279 -17.57 0.87 -40.55
N TYR A 280 -17.69 0.37 -39.32
CA TYR A 280 -18.28 -0.95 -39.02
C TYR A 280 -18.94 -0.98 -37.63
N GLN A 281 -19.79 -1.93 -37.43
CA GLN A 281 -20.43 -2.24 -36.16
C GLN A 281 -19.98 -3.63 -35.69
N SER A 282 -19.68 -3.74 -34.41
CA SER A 282 -19.36 -5.03 -33.78
C SER A 282 -20.18 -5.26 -32.51
N GLU A 283 -20.41 -6.54 -32.21
CA GLU A 283 -20.97 -7.02 -30.97
C GLU A 283 -19.92 -7.89 -30.28
N VAL A 284 -19.77 -7.73 -28.97
CA VAL A 284 -18.90 -8.54 -28.13
C VAL A 284 -19.77 -9.32 -27.17
N THR A 285 -19.57 -10.65 -27.15
CA THR A 285 -20.18 -11.56 -26.18
C THR A 285 -19.18 -11.82 -25.08
N VAL A 286 -19.52 -11.49 -23.85
CA VAL A 286 -18.75 -11.76 -22.63
C VAL A 286 -19.38 -12.96 -21.94
N THR A 287 -18.58 -13.97 -21.61
CA THR A 287 -19.04 -15.21 -21.00
C THR A 287 -18.26 -15.49 -19.71
N ASN A 288 -18.97 -15.83 -18.63
CA ASN A 288 -18.35 -16.41 -17.45
C ASN A 288 -17.97 -17.86 -17.73
N GLY A 289 -16.70 -18.12 -18.00
CA GLY A 289 -16.14 -19.46 -18.22
C GLY A 289 -15.71 -20.17 -16.92
N GLY A 290 -15.82 -19.51 -15.77
CA GLY A 290 -15.49 -20.08 -14.45
C GLY A 290 -16.63 -20.89 -13.85
N ASP A 291 -16.37 -21.43 -12.67
CA ASP A 291 -17.29 -22.26 -11.88
C ASP A 291 -17.97 -21.48 -10.73
N VAL A 292 -17.63 -20.18 -10.58
CA VAL A 292 -18.23 -19.26 -9.61
C VAL A 292 -18.90 -18.08 -10.32
N PRO A 293 -19.93 -17.44 -9.75
CA PRO A 293 -20.52 -16.23 -10.31
C PRO A 293 -19.49 -15.10 -10.38
N MET A 294 -19.38 -14.40 -11.51
CA MET A 294 -18.67 -13.14 -11.60
C MET A 294 -19.62 -11.96 -11.37
N LEU A 295 -19.12 -10.90 -10.74
CA LEU A 295 -19.93 -9.73 -10.35
C LEU A 295 -19.72 -8.53 -11.27
N GLY A 296 -18.69 -8.59 -12.13
CA GLY A 296 -18.38 -7.60 -13.13
C GLY A 296 -17.47 -8.18 -14.22
N TRP A 297 -17.30 -7.43 -15.29
CA TRP A 297 -16.38 -7.78 -16.38
C TRP A 297 -15.78 -6.53 -17.01
N MET A 298 -14.57 -6.69 -17.55
CA MET A 298 -13.87 -5.69 -18.33
C MET A 298 -13.30 -6.35 -19.59
N VAL A 299 -13.41 -5.64 -20.72
CA VAL A 299 -12.85 -6.04 -22.01
C VAL A 299 -12.03 -4.90 -22.56
N ASP A 300 -10.81 -5.15 -23.01
CA ASP A 300 -9.93 -4.15 -23.58
C ASP A 300 -9.39 -4.57 -24.94
N TRP A 301 -9.14 -3.57 -25.80
CA TRP A 301 -8.47 -3.76 -27.09
C TRP A 301 -7.89 -2.45 -27.61
N THR A 302 -7.07 -2.53 -28.64
CA THR A 302 -6.51 -1.36 -29.32
C THR A 302 -7.10 -1.25 -30.71
N LEU A 303 -7.63 -0.08 -31.05
CA LEU A 303 -8.09 0.21 -32.40
C LEU A 303 -6.91 0.43 -33.36
N PRO A 304 -7.00 0.03 -34.61
CA PRO A 304 -6.08 0.44 -35.64
C PRO A 304 -5.97 1.96 -35.77
N ALA A 305 -4.79 2.44 -36.21
CA ALA A 305 -4.55 3.86 -36.40
C ALA A 305 -5.57 4.48 -37.38
N GLY A 306 -6.13 5.62 -37.02
CA GLY A 306 -7.16 6.32 -37.83
C GLY A 306 -8.58 5.83 -37.60
N GLN A 307 -8.79 4.89 -36.66
CA GLN A 307 -10.14 4.50 -36.24
C GLN A 307 -10.50 5.14 -34.88
N SER A 308 -11.81 5.32 -34.66
CA SER A 308 -12.36 5.78 -33.38
C SER A 308 -13.74 5.19 -33.10
N VAL A 309 -14.07 4.93 -31.83
CA VAL A 309 -15.42 4.52 -31.45
C VAL A 309 -16.36 5.71 -31.54
N ALA A 310 -17.39 5.59 -32.36
CA ALA A 310 -18.42 6.63 -32.56
C ALA A 310 -19.58 6.50 -31.55
N SER A 311 -19.92 5.26 -31.17
CA SER A 311 -20.92 4.96 -30.15
C SER A 311 -20.68 3.60 -29.55
N LEU A 312 -21.12 3.41 -28.29
CA LEU A 312 -21.06 2.16 -27.56
C LEU A 312 -22.31 2.03 -26.69
N TRP A 313 -22.83 0.84 -26.57
CA TRP A 313 -24.00 0.51 -25.73
C TRP A 313 -23.80 -0.78 -24.94
N ASN A 314 -24.55 -0.91 -23.86
CA ASN A 314 -24.49 -2.01 -22.90
C ASN A 314 -23.13 -2.18 -22.19
N GLY A 315 -22.35 -1.08 -22.08
CA GLY A 315 -21.09 -1.03 -21.35
C GLY A 315 -20.66 0.42 -21.13
N ASN A 316 -19.71 0.60 -20.24
CA ASN A 316 -19.10 1.89 -19.89
C ASN A 316 -17.68 1.94 -20.45
N ALA A 317 -17.40 2.81 -21.42
CA ALA A 317 -16.10 2.84 -22.08
C ALA A 317 -15.18 3.94 -21.56
N THR A 318 -13.89 3.61 -21.44
CA THR A 318 -12.79 4.54 -21.23
C THR A 318 -11.83 4.46 -22.41
N TYR A 319 -11.31 5.60 -22.86
CA TYR A 319 -10.44 5.71 -24.02
C TYR A 319 -9.08 6.28 -23.64
N THR A 320 -8.00 5.62 -24.04
CA THR A 320 -6.62 6.10 -23.86
C THR A 320 -5.87 5.98 -25.20
N GLY A 321 -5.81 7.08 -25.93
CA GLY A 321 -5.30 7.06 -27.32
C GLY A 321 -6.13 6.14 -28.20
N GLN A 322 -5.52 5.08 -28.75
CA GLN A 322 -6.21 4.04 -29.53
C GLN A 322 -6.74 2.90 -28.65
N GLY A 323 -6.39 2.88 -27.36
CA GLY A 323 -6.87 1.88 -26.40
C GLY A 323 -8.33 2.14 -26.03
N VAL A 324 -9.13 1.07 -26.03
CA VAL A 324 -10.54 1.06 -25.61
C VAL A 324 -10.67 0.05 -24.49
N MET A 325 -11.22 0.48 -23.36
CA MET A 325 -11.54 -0.36 -22.21
C MET A 325 -13.03 -0.23 -21.93
N VAL A 326 -13.73 -1.34 -21.81
CA VAL A 326 -15.18 -1.38 -21.57
C VAL A 326 -15.48 -2.20 -20.34
N HIS A 327 -16.10 -1.55 -19.36
CA HIS A 327 -16.67 -2.19 -18.18
C HIS A 327 -18.14 -2.51 -18.40
N ASN A 328 -18.68 -3.43 -17.60
CA ASN A 328 -20.11 -3.71 -17.58
C ASN A 328 -20.93 -2.45 -17.25
N ALA A 329 -22.16 -2.43 -17.72
CA ALA A 329 -23.18 -1.52 -17.20
C ALA A 329 -23.73 -2.07 -15.86
N ASP A 330 -24.45 -1.23 -15.11
CA ASP A 330 -24.95 -1.55 -13.76
C ASP A 330 -25.83 -2.82 -13.70
N TRP A 331 -26.39 -3.24 -14.82
CA TRP A 331 -27.37 -4.33 -14.91
C TRP A 331 -26.82 -5.63 -15.50
N ASN A 332 -25.64 -5.64 -16.14
CA ASN A 332 -25.13 -6.80 -16.88
C ASN A 332 -23.76 -7.31 -16.40
N GLY A 333 -23.30 -6.88 -15.22
CA GLY A 333 -22.03 -7.30 -14.65
C GLY A 333 -22.11 -8.68 -13.99
N SER A 334 -23.26 -9.02 -13.36
CA SER A 334 -23.41 -10.27 -12.64
C SER A 334 -23.78 -11.41 -13.60
N LEU A 335 -22.84 -12.39 -13.77
CA LEU A 335 -23.03 -13.56 -14.63
C LEU A 335 -22.74 -14.84 -13.82
N SER A 336 -23.72 -15.74 -13.74
CA SER A 336 -23.50 -17.08 -13.20
C SER A 336 -22.57 -17.91 -14.11
N PRO A 337 -21.96 -19.01 -13.59
CA PRO A 337 -21.17 -19.93 -14.42
C PRO A 337 -21.85 -20.29 -15.74
N GLY A 338 -21.13 -20.11 -16.84
CA GLY A 338 -21.61 -20.37 -18.19
C GLY A 338 -22.59 -19.35 -18.77
N GLN A 339 -23.00 -18.32 -18.00
CA GLN A 339 -23.83 -17.24 -18.51
C GLN A 339 -23.03 -16.23 -19.34
N SER A 340 -23.72 -15.56 -20.28
CA SER A 340 -23.15 -14.56 -21.14
C SER A 340 -23.99 -13.30 -21.18
N THR A 341 -23.35 -12.16 -21.50
CA THR A 341 -23.97 -10.89 -21.85
C THR A 341 -23.32 -10.32 -23.11
N THR A 342 -23.91 -9.28 -23.69
CA THR A 342 -23.33 -8.61 -24.85
C THR A 342 -23.27 -7.11 -24.67
N PHE A 343 -22.23 -6.49 -25.27
CA PHE A 343 -22.18 -5.07 -25.55
C PHE A 343 -21.86 -4.85 -27.04
N GLY A 344 -22.14 -3.68 -27.55
CA GLY A 344 -21.86 -3.37 -28.93
C GLY A 344 -21.30 -1.98 -29.14
N TYR A 345 -20.64 -1.77 -30.27
CA TYR A 345 -20.04 -0.50 -30.60
C TYR A 345 -19.98 -0.26 -32.12
N VAL A 346 -19.92 1.02 -32.51
CA VAL A 346 -19.70 1.47 -33.85
C VAL A 346 -18.35 2.16 -33.95
N VAL A 347 -17.58 1.79 -34.96
CA VAL A 347 -16.28 2.40 -35.29
C VAL A 347 -16.39 3.22 -36.57
N GLN A 348 -15.80 4.41 -36.53
CA GLN A 348 -15.49 5.23 -37.72
C GLN A 348 -14.03 5.02 -38.12
N GLY A 349 -13.77 4.89 -39.42
CA GLY A 349 -12.47 4.66 -40.02
C GLY A 349 -12.52 3.53 -41.04
N SER A 350 -11.53 3.45 -41.93
CA SER A 350 -11.44 2.39 -42.93
C SER A 350 -10.76 1.15 -42.37
N GLY A 351 -11.29 -0.04 -42.72
CA GLY A 351 -10.79 -1.34 -42.29
C GLY A 351 -11.81 -2.08 -41.43
N GLY A 352 -11.63 -3.37 -41.24
CA GLY A 352 -12.33 -4.20 -40.30
C GLY A 352 -11.41 -4.58 -39.14
N ASP A 353 -11.97 -5.17 -38.09
CA ASP A 353 -11.21 -5.75 -37.02
C ASP A 353 -11.38 -7.27 -37.08
N ASP A 354 -10.32 -7.96 -37.44
CA ASP A 354 -10.34 -9.42 -37.69
C ASP A 354 -10.14 -10.26 -36.41
N SER A 355 -9.88 -9.64 -35.26
CA SER A 355 -9.71 -10.35 -34.01
C SER A 355 -11.05 -10.83 -33.48
N THR A 356 -11.22 -12.14 -33.36
CA THR A 356 -12.45 -12.77 -32.83
C THR A 356 -12.46 -12.92 -31.31
N THR A 357 -11.30 -12.87 -30.66
CA THR A 357 -11.15 -12.99 -29.20
C THR A 357 -10.50 -11.72 -28.66
N LEU A 358 -11.04 -11.18 -27.57
CA LEU A 358 -10.53 -10.00 -26.89
C LEU A 358 -10.07 -10.37 -25.49
N PRO A 359 -9.05 -9.70 -24.93
CA PRO A 359 -8.75 -9.76 -23.51
C PRO A 359 -10.00 -9.50 -22.68
N CYS A 360 -10.26 -10.36 -21.68
CA CYS A 360 -11.40 -10.27 -20.80
C CYS A 360 -10.95 -10.51 -19.37
N GLN A 361 -11.40 -9.67 -18.48
CA GLN A 361 -11.11 -9.75 -17.06
C GLN A 361 -12.42 -9.73 -16.26
N VAL A 362 -12.46 -10.45 -15.14
CA VAL A 362 -13.60 -10.39 -14.21
C VAL A 362 -13.44 -9.11 -13.38
N GLY A 363 -14.47 -8.30 -13.26
CA GLY A 363 -14.52 -7.09 -12.48
C GLY A 363 -14.99 -7.33 -11.03
#